data_49f329aa3df4532efb60afa4627bc36c
#
_entry.id   49f329aa3df4532efb60afa4627bc36c
#
_cell.length_a   1.000
_cell.length_b   1.000
_cell.length_c   1.000
_cell.angle_alpha   90.00
_cell.angle_beta   90.00
_cell.angle_gamma   90.00
#
_symmetry.space_group_name_H-M   'P 1'
#
loop_
_entity.id
_entity.type
_entity.pdbx_description
1 polymer ?
#
loop_
_entity_poly.entity_id
_entity_poly.type
_entity_poly.pdbx_seq_one_letter_code
_entity_poly.pdbx_strand_id
1 'polypeptide(L)'
;MVHDPLADEGPLHALLVDPGEASGKFLARTLDRFGLRIHRAYDGTSALRMAGEIRFDVVLTTYVLPDDDGISLAAKLRPWLKEAAPVVMVTSENDQALLERAFRNGVTDVFTRDDLAQLENFLNYFLAHRTDMLAGASLLLVEDSPLQQRSLQAILERRRYRVETVGSVAAARAAMTQNEYELFVIDLVLADGESGLSLIRQLRRRPEDFVLNPIIVLTGFHDTARKNELYRLGVNDYVVKPPHDVELLARVHNLVLMRRLYLQARERERLLQVMAVTDKLTGIPNRHAYEDVARRYFERAKRDGKPLTLLVVDIDRFKRINDTFGHAYGDKILIEVAQRIAKSVRASDFLARFGGEEFVVLLPNCDLAHAAKKAERIRRDIEQHVRDKTGESVTVSIGVAELAPQKETFDEGFARADAALYAAKVQGRNRVAVAAPATH
;
A
#
# COMPACT_ATOMS: atom_id res chain seq x y z
N MET A 1 4.58 29.09 1.80
CA MET A 1 4.72 28.53 3.15
C MET A 1 3.41 27.82 3.43
N VAL A 2 3.39 26.49 3.27
CA VAL A 2 2.24 25.66 3.65
C VAL A 2 2.36 25.48 5.16
N HIS A 3 1.36 25.96 5.89
CA HIS A 3 1.25 25.81 7.34
C HIS A 3 1.13 24.30 7.61
N ASP A 4 2.13 23.71 8.25
CA ASP A 4 2.09 22.34 8.74
C ASP A 4 1.24 22.33 10.02
N PRO A 5 0.02 21.73 10.03
CA PRO A 5 -0.85 21.74 11.19
C PRO A 5 -0.37 20.81 12.32
N LEU A 6 0.78 20.15 12.17
CA LEU A 6 1.33 19.19 13.15
C LEU A 6 2.37 19.82 14.11
N ALA A 7 2.68 21.11 13.99
CA ALA A 7 3.77 21.75 14.74
C ALA A 7 3.40 22.23 16.16
N ASP A 8 2.16 22.06 16.63
CA ASP A 8 1.70 22.71 17.89
C ASP A 8 1.10 21.76 18.96
N GLU A 9 1.26 20.45 18.85
CA GLU A 9 0.88 19.52 19.91
C GLU A 9 2.12 18.99 20.63
N GLY A 10 2.21 19.25 21.95
CA GLY A 10 3.26 18.74 22.84
C GLY A 10 3.36 17.20 22.85
N PRO A 11 4.33 16.62 23.57
CA PRO A 11 4.56 15.18 23.56
C PRO A 11 3.31 14.41 23.99
N LEU A 12 3.03 13.29 23.32
CA LEU A 12 1.89 12.43 23.59
C LEU A 12 2.01 11.75 24.96
N HIS A 13 0.91 11.71 25.71
CA HIS A 13 0.87 11.13 27.04
C HIS A 13 0.26 9.73 27.03
N ALA A 14 1.02 8.73 27.50
CA ALA A 14 0.56 7.35 27.69
C ALA A 14 0.39 7.06 29.19
N LEU A 15 -0.74 6.47 29.57
CA LEU A 15 -0.93 5.91 30.90
C LEU A 15 -0.67 4.40 30.84
N LEU A 16 0.30 3.93 31.61
CA LEU A 16 0.59 2.51 31.77
C LEU A 16 0.20 2.05 33.17
N VAL A 17 -0.79 1.15 33.28
CA VAL A 17 -1.27 0.59 34.54
C VAL A 17 -0.85 -0.87 34.63
N ASP A 18 0.22 -1.13 35.34
CA ASP A 18 0.76 -2.48 35.56
C ASP A 18 1.41 -2.57 36.96
N PRO A 19 0.91 -3.44 37.85
CA PRO A 19 1.48 -3.65 39.18
C PRO A 19 2.83 -4.36 39.13
N GLY A 20 3.13 -5.10 38.07
CA GLY A 20 4.38 -5.83 37.92
C GLY A 20 5.56 -4.92 37.59
N GLU A 21 6.65 -5.05 38.34
CA GLU A 21 7.83 -4.21 38.10
C GLU A 21 8.54 -4.58 36.81
N ALA A 22 8.71 -5.87 36.51
CA ALA A 22 9.37 -6.36 35.35
C ALA A 22 8.51 -6.16 34.07
N SER A 23 7.23 -6.54 34.10
CA SER A 23 6.29 -6.35 33.01
C SER A 23 6.06 -4.89 32.67
N GLY A 24 5.87 -4.06 33.69
CA GLY A 24 5.70 -2.62 33.50
C GLY A 24 6.94 -1.92 32.96
N LYS A 25 8.16 -2.32 33.36
CA LYS A 25 9.40 -1.80 32.75
C LYS A 25 9.51 -2.21 31.29
N PHE A 26 9.09 -3.42 30.95
CA PHE A 26 9.12 -3.91 29.57
C PHE A 26 8.11 -3.15 28.69
N LEU A 27 6.83 -3.05 29.12
CA LEU A 27 5.81 -2.29 28.38
C LEU A 27 6.15 -0.80 28.28
N ALA A 28 6.75 -0.21 29.32
CA ALA A 28 7.24 1.15 29.28
C ALA A 28 8.32 1.35 28.20
N ARG A 29 9.29 0.43 28.10
CA ARG A 29 10.29 0.49 27.02
C ARG A 29 9.67 0.37 25.63
N THR A 30 8.64 -0.45 25.48
CA THR A 30 7.89 -0.55 24.23
C THR A 30 7.24 0.78 23.88
N LEU A 31 6.55 1.43 24.82
CA LEU A 31 5.92 2.74 24.61
C LEU A 31 6.94 3.86 24.35
N ASP A 32 8.10 3.82 25.00
CA ASP A 32 9.17 4.83 24.85
C ASP A 32 9.74 4.89 23.42
N ARG A 33 9.82 3.74 22.74
CA ARG A 33 10.23 3.68 21.32
C ARG A 33 9.35 4.50 20.39
N PHE A 34 8.13 4.78 20.82
CA PHE A 34 7.16 5.57 20.05
C PHE A 34 7.15 7.06 20.43
N GLY A 35 8.09 7.51 21.25
CA GLY A 35 8.20 8.91 21.67
C GLY A 35 7.07 9.38 22.61
N LEU A 36 6.39 8.43 23.29
CA LEU A 36 5.32 8.73 24.23
C LEU A 36 5.88 9.15 25.59
N ARG A 37 5.28 10.17 26.20
CA ARG A 37 5.55 10.50 27.60
C ARG A 37 4.77 9.56 28.51
N ILE A 38 5.47 8.63 29.17
CA ILE A 38 4.85 7.54 29.92
C ILE A 38 4.58 7.98 31.35
N HIS A 39 3.34 7.78 31.82
CA HIS A 39 2.92 7.93 33.19
C HIS A 39 2.54 6.56 33.73
N ARG A 40 3.21 6.12 34.76
CA ARG A 40 3.04 4.76 35.28
C ARG A 40 2.21 4.76 36.55
N ALA A 41 1.15 3.96 36.57
CA ALA A 41 0.32 3.64 37.73
C ALA A 41 0.46 2.15 38.07
N TYR A 42 0.36 1.81 39.33
CA TYR A 42 0.51 0.43 39.83
C TYR A 42 -0.82 -0.20 40.25
N ASP A 43 -1.88 0.60 40.30
CA ASP A 43 -3.25 0.23 40.68
C ASP A 43 -4.27 1.12 39.96
N GLY A 44 -5.55 0.74 40.03
CA GLY A 44 -6.64 1.49 39.41
C GLY A 44 -6.87 2.85 40.08
N THR A 45 -6.68 2.96 41.39
CA THR A 45 -6.85 4.21 42.15
C THR A 45 -5.84 5.27 41.70
N SER A 46 -4.59 4.92 41.60
CA SER A 46 -3.55 5.85 41.12
C SER A 46 -3.75 6.21 39.64
N ALA A 47 -4.22 5.27 38.79
CA ALA A 47 -4.55 5.53 37.41
C ALA A 47 -5.68 6.57 37.29
N LEU A 48 -6.76 6.44 38.00
CA LEU A 48 -7.88 7.38 38.02
C LEU A 48 -7.47 8.77 38.50
N ARG A 49 -6.64 8.85 39.52
CA ARG A 49 -6.11 10.13 40.02
C ARG A 49 -5.30 10.84 38.94
N MET A 50 -4.39 10.11 38.25
CA MET A 50 -3.60 10.67 37.14
C MET A 50 -4.47 11.13 35.99
N ALA A 51 -5.53 10.37 35.67
CA ALA A 51 -6.46 10.73 34.61
C ALA A 51 -7.28 11.99 34.90
N GLY A 52 -7.48 12.31 36.18
CA GLY A 52 -8.08 13.57 36.62
C GLY A 52 -7.16 14.79 36.41
N GLU A 53 -5.86 14.60 36.33
CA GLU A 53 -4.87 15.66 36.20
C GLU A 53 -4.34 15.78 34.74
N ILE A 54 -4.24 14.67 34.02
CA ILE A 54 -3.63 14.57 32.67
C ILE A 54 -4.60 13.92 31.70
N ARG A 55 -4.81 14.53 30.55
CA ARG A 55 -5.53 13.92 29.43
C ARG A 55 -4.62 13.00 28.64
N PHE A 56 -4.84 11.70 28.75
CA PHE A 56 -4.04 10.69 28.06
C PHE A 56 -4.46 10.46 26.61
N ASP A 57 -3.46 10.18 25.77
CA ASP A 57 -3.62 9.84 24.36
C ASP A 57 -3.78 8.35 24.13
N VAL A 58 -3.25 7.53 25.03
CA VAL A 58 -3.37 6.07 25.03
C VAL A 58 -3.27 5.55 26.46
N VAL A 59 -4.03 4.49 26.75
CA VAL A 59 -3.95 3.77 28.04
C VAL A 59 -3.59 2.32 27.73
N LEU A 60 -2.55 1.81 28.40
CA LEU A 60 -2.27 0.39 28.50
C LEU A 60 -2.57 -0.08 29.94
N THR A 61 -3.35 -1.13 30.08
CA THR A 61 -3.64 -1.74 31.39
C THR A 61 -3.46 -3.24 31.35
N THR A 62 -3.07 -3.84 32.46
CA THR A 62 -3.13 -5.30 32.63
C THR A 62 -4.52 -5.69 33.12
N TYR A 63 -4.91 -6.96 32.93
CA TYR A 63 -6.21 -7.46 33.39
C TYR A 63 -6.29 -7.47 34.92
N VAL A 64 -5.28 -8.02 35.62
CA VAL A 64 -5.26 -8.15 37.04
C VAL A 64 -4.58 -6.93 37.68
N LEU A 65 -5.31 -6.22 38.54
CA LEU A 65 -4.82 -5.09 39.32
C LEU A 65 -5.01 -5.37 40.83
N PRO A 66 -4.24 -4.73 41.73
CA PRO A 66 -4.33 -4.98 43.14
C PRO A 66 -5.66 -4.58 43.80
N ASP A 67 -6.32 -3.56 43.25
CA ASP A 67 -7.53 -2.93 43.82
C ASP A 67 -8.75 -3.03 42.87
N ASP A 68 -8.57 -3.49 41.63
CA ASP A 68 -9.63 -3.61 40.62
C ASP A 68 -9.23 -4.62 39.54
N ASP A 69 -10.04 -4.75 38.49
CA ASP A 69 -9.62 -5.38 37.24
C ASP A 69 -9.50 -4.35 36.10
N GLY A 70 -8.65 -4.64 35.10
CA GLY A 70 -8.38 -3.74 33.99
C GLY A 70 -9.61 -3.40 33.15
N ILE A 71 -10.64 -4.25 33.15
CA ILE A 71 -11.90 -4.02 32.44
C ILE A 71 -12.75 -2.98 33.15
N SER A 72 -12.92 -3.14 34.46
CA SER A 72 -13.62 -2.17 35.31
C SER A 72 -12.93 -0.81 35.29
N LEU A 73 -11.60 -0.83 35.34
CA LEU A 73 -10.80 0.39 35.27
C LEU A 73 -10.99 1.10 33.89
N ALA A 74 -11.03 0.37 32.79
CA ALA A 74 -11.27 0.94 31.46
C ALA A 74 -12.58 1.73 31.40
N ALA A 75 -13.67 1.17 31.94
CA ALA A 75 -14.98 1.84 31.99
C ALA A 75 -14.91 3.13 32.85
N LYS A 76 -14.22 3.09 33.99
CA LYS A 76 -14.07 4.25 34.89
C LYS A 76 -13.18 5.35 34.31
N LEU A 77 -12.18 5.00 33.48
CA LEU A 77 -11.27 5.95 32.83
C LEU A 77 -11.89 6.69 31.67
N ARG A 78 -12.83 6.10 30.95
CA ARG A 78 -13.42 6.67 29.72
C ARG A 78 -13.83 8.15 29.80
N PRO A 79 -14.51 8.63 30.86
CA PRO A 79 -14.90 10.04 31.00
C PRO A 79 -13.72 11.01 31.08
N TRP A 80 -12.54 10.52 31.44
CA TRP A 80 -11.35 11.32 31.72
C TRP A 80 -10.36 11.32 30.53
N LEU A 81 -10.55 10.43 29.56
CA LEU A 81 -9.65 10.29 28.42
C LEU A 81 -10.00 11.28 27.30
N LYS A 82 -9.05 11.50 26.39
CA LYS A 82 -9.35 12.14 25.10
C LYS A 82 -10.35 11.28 24.31
N GLU A 83 -11.22 11.90 23.55
CA GLU A 83 -12.35 11.23 22.89
C GLU A 83 -11.95 10.01 22.03
N ALA A 84 -10.79 10.06 21.39
CA ALA A 84 -10.25 8.98 20.55
C ALA A 84 -9.17 8.13 21.25
N ALA A 85 -8.89 8.34 22.53
CA ALA A 85 -7.82 7.61 23.21
C ALA A 85 -8.15 6.12 23.36
N PRO A 86 -7.36 5.21 22.82
CA PRO A 86 -7.58 3.79 23.00
C PRO A 86 -7.20 3.36 24.42
N VAL A 87 -7.99 2.41 24.93
CA VAL A 87 -7.66 1.65 26.14
C VAL A 87 -7.31 0.25 25.71
N VAL A 88 -6.04 -0.11 25.82
CA VAL A 88 -5.51 -1.41 25.41
C VAL A 88 -5.26 -2.25 26.65
N MET A 89 -5.72 -3.49 26.63
CA MET A 89 -5.49 -4.43 27.73
C MET A 89 -4.46 -5.49 27.32
N VAL A 90 -3.48 -5.73 28.20
CA VAL A 90 -2.50 -6.81 28.02
C VAL A 90 -2.76 -7.89 29.08
N THR A 91 -3.01 -9.11 28.63
CA THR A 91 -3.37 -10.25 29.49
C THR A 91 -2.61 -11.51 29.11
N SER A 92 -2.54 -12.48 30.05
CA SER A 92 -2.09 -13.85 29.77
C SER A 92 -3.26 -14.78 29.42
N GLU A 93 -4.49 -14.33 29.63
CA GLU A 93 -5.70 -15.10 29.41
C GLU A 93 -6.26 -14.81 28.02
N ASN A 94 -6.63 -15.87 27.31
CA ASN A 94 -7.23 -15.77 25.96
C ASN A 94 -8.60 -16.48 25.96
N ASP A 95 -9.49 -16.01 26.86
CA ASP A 95 -10.85 -16.51 26.95
C ASP A 95 -11.83 -15.58 26.20
N GLN A 96 -12.70 -16.16 25.39
CA GLN A 96 -13.67 -15.39 24.59
C GLN A 96 -14.64 -14.58 25.44
N ALA A 97 -15.03 -15.10 26.62
CA ALA A 97 -15.91 -14.38 27.55
C ALA A 97 -15.21 -13.14 28.14
N LEU A 98 -13.91 -13.24 28.39
CA LEU A 98 -13.08 -12.11 28.83
C LEU A 98 -13.03 -11.01 27.75
N LEU A 99 -12.81 -11.41 26.51
CA LEU A 99 -12.74 -10.47 25.37
C LEU A 99 -14.05 -9.72 25.18
N GLU A 100 -15.19 -10.44 25.18
CA GLU A 100 -16.52 -9.82 25.07
C GLU A 100 -16.79 -8.83 26.22
N ARG A 101 -16.41 -9.19 27.45
CA ARG A 101 -16.55 -8.32 28.62
C ARG A 101 -15.65 -7.08 28.52
N ALA A 102 -14.42 -7.24 28.04
CA ALA A 102 -13.46 -6.15 27.87
C ALA A 102 -13.99 -5.11 26.87
N PHE A 103 -14.42 -5.54 25.69
CA PHE A 103 -14.95 -4.64 24.67
C PHE A 103 -16.22 -3.90 25.12
N ARG A 104 -17.14 -4.57 25.81
CA ARG A 104 -18.36 -3.94 26.38
C ARG A 104 -18.05 -2.84 27.37
N ASN A 105 -16.92 -2.91 28.07
CA ASN A 105 -16.51 -1.96 29.08
C ASN A 105 -15.50 -0.90 28.57
N GLY A 106 -15.35 -0.78 27.24
CA GLY A 106 -14.61 0.31 26.64
C GLY A 106 -13.12 0.03 26.42
N VAL A 107 -12.67 -1.21 26.60
CA VAL A 107 -11.36 -1.66 26.10
C VAL A 107 -11.41 -1.63 24.58
N THR A 108 -10.41 -1.01 23.95
CA THR A 108 -10.32 -0.86 22.50
C THR A 108 -9.76 -2.11 21.84
N ASP A 109 -8.75 -2.72 22.48
CA ASP A 109 -8.15 -3.98 22.01
C ASP A 109 -7.49 -4.74 23.15
N VAL A 110 -7.31 -6.06 22.96
CA VAL A 110 -6.73 -6.96 23.95
C VAL A 110 -5.60 -7.76 23.30
N PHE A 111 -4.41 -7.66 23.88
CA PHE A 111 -3.22 -8.39 23.41
C PHE A 111 -2.75 -9.40 24.45
N THR A 112 -2.25 -10.54 23.99
CA THR A 112 -1.59 -11.49 24.87
C THR A 112 -0.14 -11.08 25.09
N ARG A 113 0.40 -11.44 26.27
CA ARG A 113 1.82 -11.16 26.60
C ARG A 113 2.80 -11.83 25.65
N ASP A 114 2.39 -12.89 24.98
CA ASP A 114 3.22 -13.66 24.05
C ASP A 114 3.22 -13.05 22.63
N ASP A 115 2.28 -12.13 22.32
CA ASP A 115 2.16 -11.50 20.98
C ASP A 115 2.29 -9.98 21.05
N LEU A 116 3.39 -9.51 21.60
CA LEU A 116 3.70 -8.08 21.70
C LEU A 116 4.00 -7.43 20.35
N ALA A 117 4.30 -8.21 19.31
CA ALA A 117 4.44 -7.69 17.96
C ALA A 117 3.13 -7.09 17.45
N GLN A 118 1.99 -7.67 17.79
CA GLN A 118 0.69 -7.09 17.46
C GLN A 118 0.42 -5.79 18.21
N LEU A 119 0.80 -5.70 19.49
CA LEU A 119 0.73 -4.46 20.26
C LEU A 119 1.62 -3.36 19.65
N GLU A 120 2.85 -3.68 19.27
CA GLU A 120 3.75 -2.73 18.62
C GLU A 120 3.17 -2.26 17.26
N ASN A 121 2.60 -3.15 16.47
CA ASN A 121 1.92 -2.80 15.23
C ASN A 121 0.71 -1.90 15.47
N PHE A 122 -0.11 -2.20 16.47
CA PHE A 122 -1.24 -1.36 16.87
C PHE A 122 -0.79 0.05 17.29
N LEU A 123 0.25 0.15 18.12
CA LEU A 123 0.79 1.44 18.59
C LEU A 123 1.43 2.25 17.47
N ASN A 124 2.26 1.63 16.63
CA ASN A 124 2.82 2.25 15.44
C ASN A 124 1.72 2.89 14.60
N TYR A 125 0.68 2.13 14.43
CA TYR A 125 -0.43 2.55 13.62
C TYR A 125 -1.23 3.70 14.27
N PHE A 126 -1.63 3.52 15.55
CA PHE A 126 -2.40 4.53 16.30
C PHE A 126 -1.68 5.88 16.34
N LEU A 127 -0.36 5.86 16.55
CA LEU A 127 0.45 7.08 16.69
C LEU A 127 0.76 7.75 15.36
N ALA A 128 0.94 6.97 14.30
CA ALA A 128 1.17 7.51 12.94
C ALA A 128 -0.08 8.20 12.35
N HIS A 129 -1.29 7.91 12.90
CA HIS A 129 -2.54 8.28 12.25
C HIS A 129 -3.54 8.99 13.17
N ARG A 130 -3.04 9.77 14.07
CA ARG A 130 -3.68 10.32 15.28
C ARG A 130 -4.95 11.15 15.11
N THR A 131 -5.28 11.74 13.99
CA THR A 131 -6.35 12.73 14.05
C THR A 131 -7.38 12.70 12.92
N ASP A 132 -7.07 12.27 11.71
CA ASP A 132 -8.01 12.50 10.60
C ASP A 132 -8.23 11.32 9.63
N MET A 133 -7.47 10.23 9.78
CA MET A 133 -7.55 9.13 8.79
C MET A 133 -8.91 8.41 8.75
N LEU A 134 -9.71 8.50 9.81
CA LEU A 134 -11.03 7.84 9.85
C LEU A 134 -12.17 8.84 9.73
N ALA A 135 -11.91 10.12 9.94
CA ALA A 135 -12.91 11.15 9.71
C ALA A 135 -13.38 11.11 8.25
N GLY A 136 -14.69 11.20 8.06
CA GLY A 136 -15.29 11.19 6.73
C GLY A 136 -15.31 9.83 6.03
N ALA A 137 -14.97 8.72 6.71
CA ALA A 137 -15.17 7.40 6.12
C ALA A 137 -16.64 7.20 5.75
N SER A 138 -16.86 6.69 4.54
CA SER A 138 -18.20 6.49 3.97
C SER A 138 -18.72 5.10 4.34
N LEU A 139 -19.83 5.05 5.05
CA LEU A 139 -20.45 3.81 5.52
C LEU A 139 -21.83 3.64 4.87
N LEU A 140 -22.18 2.42 4.49
CA LEU A 140 -23.54 2.06 4.10
C LEU A 140 -24.19 1.26 5.23
N LEU A 141 -25.28 1.80 5.78
CA LEU A 141 -26.11 1.14 6.77
C LEU A 141 -27.38 0.60 6.09
N VAL A 142 -27.57 -0.72 6.13
CA VAL A 142 -28.74 -1.40 5.57
C VAL A 142 -29.58 -1.93 6.73
N GLU A 143 -30.70 -1.27 6.98
CA GLU A 143 -31.63 -1.54 8.11
C GLU A 143 -33.02 -1.08 7.70
N ASP A 144 -34.03 -1.90 7.84
CA ASP A 144 -35.38 -1.60 7.39
C ASP A 144 -36.20 -0.75 8.38
N SER A 145 -35.86 -0.76 9.66
CA SER A 145 -36.53 0.02 10.69
C SER A 145 -36.05 1.49 10.69
N PRO A 146 -36.92 2.47 10.36
CA PRO A 146 -36.53 3.88 10.36
C PRO A 146 -36.04 4.40 11.72
N LEU A 147 -36.53 3.80 12.82
CA LEU A 147 -36.11 4.15 14.17
C LEU A 147 -34.69 3.68 14.45
N GLN A 148 -34.38 2.42 14.07
CA GLN A 148 -33.05 1.85 14.23
C GLN A 148 -32.04 2.54 13.31
N GLN A 149 -32.41 2.84 12.06
CA GLN A 149 -31.58 3.64 11.14
C GLN A 149 -31.11 4.94 11.80
N ARG A 150 -32.06 5.75 12.32
CA ARG A 150 -31.72 7.04 12.94
C ARG A 150 -30.83 6.89 14.16
N SER A 151 -31.10 5.88 15.00
CA SER A 151 -30.28 5.63 16.20
C SER A 151 -28.84 5.24 15.84
N LEU A 152 -28.68 4.27 14.93
CA LEU A 152 -27.37 3.79 14.47
C LEU A 152 -26.60 4.87 13.71
N GLN A 153 -27.28 5.62 12.83
CA GLN A 153 -26.70 6.74 12.11
C GLN A 153 -26.15 7.79 13.08
N ALA A 154 -26.95 8.19 14.10
CA ALA A 154 -26.53 9.16 15.08
C ALA A 154 -25.29 8.69 15.89
N ILE A 155 -25.22 7.40 16.23
CA ILE A 155 -24.08 6.81 16.91
C ILE A 155 -22.80 6.92 16.03
N LEU A 156 -22.89 6.55 14.77
CA LEU A 156 -21.78 6.52 13.84
C LEU A 156 -21.32 7.95 13.46
N GLU A 157 -22.25 8.87 13.22
CA GLU A 157 -21.95 10.26 12.85
C GLU A 157 -21.26 11.05 13.98
N ARG A 158 -21.46 10.68 15.25
CA ARG A 158 -20.68 11.25 16.39
C ARG A 158 -19.16 11.10 16.23
N ARG A 159 -18.73 10.06 15.48
CA ARG A 159 -17.31 9.82 15.13
C ARG A 159 -16.93 10.37 13.75
N ARG A 160 -17.72 11.31 13.21
CA ARG A 160 -17.51 11.95 11.92
C ARG A 160 -17.48 10.98 10.73
N TYR A 161 -18.10 9.80 10.84
CA TYR A 161 -18.38 8.96 9.69
C TYR A 161 -19.48 9.57 8.83
N ARG A 162 -19.39 9.43 7.52
CA ARG A 162 -20.49 9.75 6.59
C ARG A 162 -21.33 8.50 6.42
N VAL A 163 -22.56 8.52 6.88
CA VAL A 163 -23.43 7.35 6.90
C VAL A 163 -24.59 7.55 5.95
N GLU A 164 -24.64 6.73 4.90
CA GLU A 164 -25.83 6.59 4.06
C GLU A 164 -26.67 5.44 4.60
N THR A 165 -27.98 5.66 4.75
CA THR A 165 -28.90 4.65 5.29
C THR A 165 -29.89 4.23 4.21
N VAL A 166 -30.11 2.93 4.08
CA VAL A 166 -31.07 2.34 3.14
C VAL A 166 -31.90 1.25 3.82
N GLY A 167 -33.16 1.11 3.40
CA GLY A 167 -34.11 0.18 4.04
C GLY A 167 -34.21 -1.18 3.37
N SER A 168 -33.50 -1.45 2.28
CA SER A 168 -33.62 -2.69 1.51
C SER A 168 -32.34 -3.06 0.76
N VAL A 169 -32.24 -4.34 0.38
CA VAL A 169 -31.13 -4.83 -0.45
C VAL A 169 -31.15 -4.16 -1.84
N ALA A 170 -32.32 -3.93 -2.41
CA ALA A 170 -32.46 -3.25 -3.70
C ALA A 170 -31.93 -1.81 -3.63
N ALA A 171 -32.29 -1.06 -2.57
CA ALA A 171 -31.78 0.29 -2.34
C ALA A 171 -30.26 0.29 -2.08
N ALA A 172 -29.73 -0.69 -1.35
CA ALA A 172 -28.30 -0.85 -1.13
C ALA A 172 -27.54 -1.06 -2.45
N ARG A 173 -28.07 -1.90 -3.35
CA ARG A 173 -27.49 -2.09 -4.69
C ARG A 173 -27.48 -0.81 -5.51
N ALA A 174 -28.55 -0.02 -5.48
CA ALA A 174 -28.63 1.26 -6.17
C ALA A 174 -27.60 2.25 -5.62
N ALA A 175 -27.48 2.38 -4.29
CA ALA A 175 -26.51 3.23 -3.62
C ALA A 175 -25.06 2.84 -4.00
N MET A 176 -24.74 1.56 -4.03
CA MET A 176 -23.42 1.03 -4.42
C MET A 176 -23.05 1.27 -5.90
N THR A 177 -23.99 1.59 -6.76
CA THR A 177 -23.70 1.99 -8.15
C THR A 177 -23.34 3.45 -8.29
N GLN A 178 -23.72 4.26 -7.32
CA GLN A 178 -23.51 5.71 -7.32
C GLN A 178 -22.34 6.14 -6.43
N ASN A 179 -22.11 5.43 -5.33
CA ASN A 179 -21.13 5.78 -4.32
C ASN A 179 -20.24 4.57 -3.96
N GLU A 180 -19.02 4.88 -3.49
CA GLU A 180 -18.12 3.91 -2.88
C GLU A 180 -18.20 4.01 -1.35
N TYR A 181 -18.22 2.86 -0.69
CA TYR A 181 -18.28 2.77 0.77
C TYR A 181 -17.05 2.05 1.31
N GLU A 182 -16.62 2.48 2.49
CA GLU A 182 -15.46 1.91 3.16
C GLU A 182 -15.83 0.78 4.11
N LEU A 183 -17.10 0.71 4.54
CA LEU A 183 -17.62 -0.35 5.39
C LEU A 183 -19.14 -0.46 5.20
N PHE A 184 -19.65 -1.68 5.36
CA PHE A 184 -21.06 -2.01 5.29
C PHE A 184 -21.55 -2.49 6.65
N VAL A 185 -22.62 -1.89 7.16
CA VAL A 185 -23.34 -2.36 8.35
C VAL A 185 -24.67 -2.90 7.86
N ILE A 186 -24.92 -4.20 8.00
CA ILE A 186 -26.04 -4.89 7.34
C ILE A 186 -26.88 -5.63 8.37
N ASP A 187 -28.18 -5.33 8.43
CA ASP A 187 -29.12 -6.20 9.11
C ASP A 187 -29.37 -7.48 8.28
N LEU A 188 -29.39 -8.61 8.97
CA LEU A 188 -29.70 -9.90 8.34
C LEU A 188 -31.18 -10.04 7.97
N VAL A 189 -32.07 -9.48 8.79
CA VAL A 189 -33.52 -9.62 8.64
C VAL A 189 -34.09 -8.30 8.17
N LEU A 190 -34.49 -8.24 6.91
CA LEU A 190 -35.08 -7.07 6.28
C LEU A 190 -36.55 -7.40 5.89
N ALA A 191 -37.43 -6.42 5.97
CA ALA A 191 -38.86 -6.60 5.76
C ALA A 191 -39.27 -6.82 4.30
N ASP A 192 -38.41 -6.50 3.34
CA ASP A 192 -38.68 -6.59 1.89
C ASP A 192 -38.63 -8.02 1.32
N GLY A 193 -38.41 -9.03 2.16
CA GLY A 193 -38.35 -10.45 1.76
C GLY A 193 -36.96 -10.88 1.20
N GLU A 194 -36.03 -9.96 0.95
CA GLU A 194 -34.64 -10.27 0.67
C GLU A 194 -33.84 -10.25 1.98
N SER A 195 -33.05 -11.32 2.22
CA SER A 195 -32.13 -11.36 3.37
C SER A 195 -30.88 -10.57 3.10
N GLY A 196 -30.35 -9.86 4.12
CA GLY A 196 -29.01 -9.25 4.08
C GLY A 196 -27.90 -10.19 3.63
N LEU A 197 -28.10 -11.52 3.77
CA LEU A 197 -27.17 -12.54 3.24
C LEU A 197 -26.99 -12.47 1.72
N SER A 198 -28.01 -12.03 0.97
CA SER A 198 -27.91 -11.88 -0.49
C SER A 198 -26.92 -10.80 -0.87
N LEU A 199 -26.91 -9.70 -0.13
CA LEU A 199 -25.98 -8.58 -0.30
C LEU A 199 -24.55 -8.99 0.11
N ILE A 200 -24.41 -9.73 1.23
CA ILE A 200 -23.12 -10.24 1.69
C ILE A 200 -22.47 -11.13 0.62
N ARG A 201 -23.22 -12.08 0.04
CA ARG A 201 -22.74 -12.94 -1.04
C ARG A 201 -22.31 -12.14 -2.27
N GLN A 202 -22.97 -11.05 -2.58
CA GLN A 202 -22.59 -10.17 -3.68
C GLN A 202 -21.26 -9.44 -3.39
N LEU A 203 -21.07 -8.96 -2.15
CA LEU A 203 -19.88 -8.27 -1.68
C LEU A 203 -18.66 -9.20 -1.47
N ARG A 204 -18.82 -10.52 -1.66
CA ARG A 204 -17.78 -11.56 -1.46
C ARG A 204 -17.49 -12.35 -2.73
N ARG A 205 -17.56 -11.72 -3.89
CA ARG A 205 -17.31 -12.40 -5.18
C ARG A 205 -15.83 -12.70 -5.43
N ARG A 206 -14.92 -11.93 -4.83
CA ARG A 206 -13.47 -12.08 -4.97
C ARG A 206 -12.82 -12.20 -3.60
N PRO A 207 -11.67 -12.90 -3.47
CA PRO A 207 -10.97 -13.06 -2.20
C PRO A 207 -10.59 -11.73 -1.54
N GLU A 208 -10.10 -10.76 -2.31
CA GLU A 208 -9.73 -9.43 -1.83
C GLU A 208 -10.91 -8.62 -1.27
N ASP A 209 -12.14 -8.93 -1.66
CA ASP A 209 -13.35 -8.23 -1.19
C ASP A 209 -13.53 -8.34 0.33
N PHE A 210 -12.92 -9.35 0.97
CA PHE A 210 -12.98 -9.49 2.44
C PHE A 210 -12.37 -8.28 3.17
N VAL A 211 -11.26 -7.74 2.68
CA VAL A 211 -10.59 -6.57 3.26
C VAL A 211 -11.07 -5.27 2.63
N LEU A 212 -11.34 -5.28 1.32
CA LEU A 212 -11.74 -4.08 0.59
C LEU A 212 -13.16 -3.63 0.91
N ASN A 213 -14.05 -4.58 1.22
CA ASN A 213 -15.45 -4.33 1.54
C ASN A 213 -15.80 -4.92 2.91
N PRO A 214 -15.27 -4.40 4.02
CA PRO A 214 -15.54 -4.97 5.34
C PRO A 214 -17.02 -4.86 5.68
N ILE A 215 -17.55 -5.92 6.32
CA ILE A 215 -18.97 -6.06 6.66
C ILE A 215 -19.10 -6.33 8.14
N ILE A 216 -19.92 -5.51 8.80
CA ILE A 216 -20.48 -5.78 10.12
C ILE A 216 -21.95 -6.19 9.95
N VAL A 217 -22.32 -7.29 10.57
CA VAL A 217 -23.70 -7.76 10.58
C VAL A 217 -24.37 -7.38 11.89
N LEU A 218 -25.57 -6.81 11.80
CA LEU A 218 -26.45 -6.64 12.94
C LEU A 218 -27.34 -7.89 13.06
N THR A 219 -27.38 -8.51 14.23
CA THR A 219 -28.13 -9.76 14.45
C THR A 219 -28.86 -9.77 15.79
N GLY A 220 -30.06 -10.32 15.81
CA GLY A 220 -30.78 -10.58 17.07
C GLY A 220 -30.41 -11.90 17.74
N PHE A 221 -29.47 -12.67 17.16
CA PHE A 221 -29.18 -14.02 17.64
C PHE A 221 -27.93 -14.07 18.53
N HIS A 222 -28.05 -14.76 19.67
CA HIS A 222 -26.95 -15.04 20.59
C HIS A 222 -26.30 -16.41 20.36
N ASP A 223 -26.76 -17.20 19.40
CA ASP A 223 -26.33 -18.58 19.20
C ASP A 223 -24.98 -18.68 18.48
N THR A 224 -24.04 -19.41 19.09
CA THR A 224 -22.68 -19.62 18.62
C THR A 224 -22.64 -20.36 17.27
N ALA A 225 -23.59 -21.25 16.98
CA ALA A 225 -23.64 -21.98 15.73
C ALA A 225 -23.88 -21.03 14.52
N ARG A 226 -24.78 -20.07 14.67
CA ARG A 226 -25.05 -19.03 13.64
C ARG A 226 -23.91 -18.05 13.46
N LYS A 227 -23.16 -17.75 14.53
CA LYS A 227 -21.95 -16.90 14.44
C LYS A 227 -20.91 -17.52 13.52
N ASN A 228 -20.64 -18.82 13.67
CA ASN A 228 -19.72 -19.56 12.81
C ASN A 228 -20.18 -19.59 11.33
N GLU A 229 -21.48 -19.63 11.09
CA GLU A 229 -22.04 -19.55 9.74
C GLU A 229 -21.78 -18.17 9.10
N LEU A 230 -21.94 -17.07 9.84
CA LEU A 230 -21.66 -15.73 9.35
C LEU A 230 -20.17 -15.56 8.96
N TYR A 231 -19.26 -16.06 9.77
CA TYR A 231 -17.83 -16.01 9.42
C TYR A 231 -17.51 -16.85 8.18
N ARG A 232 -18.14 -18.02 8.02
CA ARG A 232 -18.00 -18.83 6.78
C ARG A 232 -18.54 -18.12 5.53
N LEU A 233 -19.51 -17.24 5.68
CA LEU A 233 -20.03 -16.39 4.61
C LEU A 233 -19.15 -15.18 4.32
N GLY A 234 -18.06 -15.01 5.07
CA GLY A 234 -17.09 -13.92 4.86
C GLY A 234 -17.47 -12.62 5.57
N VAL A 235 -18.32 -12.65 6.59
CA VAL A 235 -18.59 -11.49 7.45
C VAL A 235 -17.34 -11.21 8.27
N ASN A 236 -16.93 -9.94 8.34
CA ASN A 236 -15.75 -9.55 9.11
C ASN A 236 -16.02 -9.52 10.60
N ASP A 237 -17.22 -9.05 10.98
CA ASP A 237 -17.65 -8.98 12.37
C ASP A 237 -19.18 -8.93 12.49
N TYR A 238 -19.72 -9.10 13.70
CA TYR A 238 -21.14 -8.98 13.98
C TYR A 238 -21.36 -8.21 15.29
N VAL A 239 -22.54 -7.58 15.41
CA VAL A 239 -23.00 -6.92 16.62
C VAL A 239 -24.41 -7.41 16.94
N VAL A 240 -24.63 -7.75 18.21
CA VAL A 240 -25.96 -8.23 18.67
C VAL A 240 -26.87 -7.04 18.94
N LYS A 241 -28.11 -7.12 18.46
CA LYS A 241 -29.14 -6.10 18.72
C LYS A 241 -29.73 -6.23 20.12
N PRO A 242 -29.98 -5.12 20.85
CA PRO A 242 -29.61 -3.75 20.52
C PRO A 242 -28.12 -3.52 20.68
N PRO A 243 -27.46 -2.87 19.71
CA PRO A 243 -26.02 -2.64 19.80
C PRO A 243 -25.66 -1.65 20.92
N HIS A 244 -24.58 -1.93 21.62
CA HIS A 244 -23.98 -0.94 22.50
C HIS A 244 -23.14 0.03 21.67
N ASP A 245 -23.30 1.35 21.89
CA ASP A 245 -22.61 2.41 21.16
C ASP A 245 -21.09 2.16 21.08
N VAL A 246 -20.48 1.82 22.22
CA VAL A 246 -19.03 1.62 22.34
C VAL A 246 -18.57 0.41 21.53
N GLU A 247 -19.33 -0.70 21.57
CA GLU A 247 -19.00 -1.92 20.84
C GLU A 247 -19.09 -1.69 19.32
N LEU A 248 -20.20 -1.11 18.84
CA LEU A 248 -20.39 -0.81 17.43
C LEU A 248 -19.29 0.10 16.89
N LEU A 249 -19.02 1.21 17.61
CA LEU A 249 -18.00 2.18 17.22
C LEU A 249 -16.59 1.57 17.18
N ALA A 250 -16.23 0.72 18.15
CA ALA A 250 -14.93 0.04 18.18
C ALA A 250 -14.76 -0.90 16.98
N ARG A 251 -15.78 -1.71 16.66
CA ARG A 251 -15.74 -2.65 15.51
C ARG A 251 -15.69 -1.92 14.17
N VAL A 252 -16.50 -0.88 14.00
CA VAL A 252 -16.47 -0.03 12.80
C VAL A 252 -15.09 0.60 12.64
N HIS A 253 -14.57 1.18 13.72
CA HIS A 253 -13.25 1.79 13.74
C HIS A 253 -12.17 0.82 13.27
N ASN A 254 -12.09 -0.36 13.88
CA ASN A 254 -11.08 -1.37 13.57
C ASN A 254 -11.14 -1.82 12.10
N LEU A 255 -12.33 -2.03 11.57
CA LEU A 255 -12.48 -2.51 10.18
C LEU A 255 -12.20 -1.44 9.15
N VAL A 256 -12.65 -0.20 9.33
CA VAL A 256 -12.30 0.94 8.45
C VAL A 256 -10.80 1.15 8.46
N LEU A 257 -10.22 1.05 9.63
CA LEU A 257 -8.81 1.17 9.86
C LEU A 257 -8.01 0.11 9.10
N MET A 258 -8.34 -1.16 9.29
CA MET A 258 -7.71 -2.30 8.61
C MET A 258 -7.79 -2.15 7.10
N ARG A 259 -8.93 -1.73 6.56
CA ARG A 259 -9.11 -1.47 5.13
C ARG A 259 -8.14 -0.38 4.62
N ARG A 260 -8.09 0.75 5.31
CA ARG A 260 -7.21 1.88 4.90
C ARG A 260 -5.74 1.52 4.96
N LEU A 261 -5.33 0.77 5.99
CA LEU A 261 -3.98 0.21 6.09
C LEU A 261 -3.62 -0.71 4.93
N TYR A 262 -4.52 -1.63 4.64
CA TYR A 262 -4.32 -2.56 3.54
C TYR A 262 -4.13 -1.82 2.22
N LEU A 263 -4.96 -0.83 1.93
CA LEU A 263 -4.85 -0.01 0.71
C LEU A 263 -3.54 0.78 0.68
N GLN A 264 -3.13 1.35 1.81
CA GLN A 264 -1.88 2.09 1.92
C GLN A 264 -0.66 1.18 1.74
N ALA A 265 -0.66 0.00 2.36
CA ALA A 265 0.41 -1.00 2.20
C ALA A 265 0.52 -1.46 0.74
N ARG A 266 -0.61 -1.74 0.09
CA ARG A 266 -0.68 -2.14 -1.31
C ARG A 266 -0.18 -1.05 -2.26
N GLU A 267 -0.55 0.21 -2.03
CA GLU A 267 -0.03 1.33 -2.83
C GLU A 267 1.47 1.55 -2.60
N ARG A 268 1.94 1.42 -1.36
CA ARG A 268 3.38 1.49 -1.07
C ARG A 268 4.15 0.36 -1.77
N GLU A 269 3.63 -0.86 -1.75
CA GLU A 269 4.22 -1.99 -2.47
C GLU A 269 4.26 -1.73 -3.98
N ARG A 270 3.17 -1.23 -4.56
CA ARG A 270 3.09 -0.84 -5.96
C ARG A 270 4.15 0.22 -6.31
N LEU A 271 4.29 1.25 -5.48
CA LEU A 271 5.30 2.29 -5.67
C LEU A 271 6.73 1.71 -5.57
N LEU A 272 6.99 0.84 -4.61
CA LEU A 272 8.29 0.16 -4.49
C LEU A 272 8.60 -0.70 -5.71
N GLN A 273 7.61 -1.43 -6.24
CA GLN A 273 7.76 -2.20 -7.48
C GLN A 273 8.07 -1.29 -8.67
N VAL A 274 7.34 -0.19 -8.84
CA VAL A 274 7.63 0.80 -9.89
C VAL A 274 9.05 1.37 -9.74
N MET A 275 9.44 1.74 -8.50
CA MET A 275 10.79 2.27 -8.24
C MET A 275 11.90 1.23 -8.49
N ALA A 276 11.63 -0.04 -8.24
CA ALA A 276 12.58 -1.13 -8.47
C ALA A 276 12.85 -1.39 -9.96
N VAL A 277 11.87 -1.14 -10.85
CA VAL A 277 11.96 -1.47 -12.27
C VAL A 277 12.07 -0.25 -13.20
N THR A 278 12.03 0.97 -12.66
CA THR A 278 12.04 2.22 -13.44
C THR A 278 13.29 3.05 -13.13
N ASP A 279 13.90 3.63 -14.15
CA ASP A 279 14.97 4.62 -13.98
C ASP A 279 14.37 5.96 -13.54
N LYS A 280 14.82 6.47 -12.39
CA LYS A 280 14.26 7.66 -11.74
C LYS A 280 14.41 8.94 -12.56
N LEU A 281 15.44 9.02 -13.42
CA LEU A 281 15.71 10.21 -14.21
C LEU A 281 14.86 10.24 -15.48
N THR A 282 14.85 9.14 -16.22
CA THR A 282 14.26 9.09 -17.56
C THR A 282 12.82 8.58 -17.59
N GLY A 283 12.35 7.92 -16.50
CA GLY A 283 11.01 7.35 -16.39
C GLY A 283 10.80 6.08 -17.21
N ILE A 284 11.79 5.61 -17.97
CA ILE A 284 11.73 4.33 -18.68
C ILE A 284 12.21 3.18 -17.79
N PRO A 285 11.98 1.90 -18.14
CA PRO A 285 12.55 0.75 -17.46
C PRO A 285 14.06 0.87 -17.21
N ASN A 286 14.50 0.40 -16.05
CA ASN A 286 15.91 0.37 -15.67
C ASN A 286 16.58 -0.95 -16.07
N ARG A 287 17.87 -1.10 -15.76
CA ARG A 287 18.66 -2.31 -16.02
C ARG A 287 18.05 -3.56 -15.40
N HIS A 288 17.52 -3.49 -14.18
CA HIS A 288 16.92 -4.65 -13.51
C HIS A 288 15.68 -5.16 -14.26
N ALA A 289 14.80 -4.24 -14.66
CA ALA A 289 13.64 -4.58 -15.50
C ALA A 289 14.06 -5.19 -16.86
N TYR A 290 15.16 -4.69 -17.43
CA TYR A 290 15.70 -5.23 -18.67
C TYR A 290 16.16 -6.68 -18.52
N GLU A 291 16.91 -7.02 -17.48
CA GLU A 291 17.42 -8.37 -17.27
C GLU A 291 16.29 -9.41 -17.18
N ASP A 292 15.19 -9.08 -16.51
CA ASP A 292 14.02 -9.94 -16.40
C ASP A 292 13.25 -10.10 -17.71
N VAL A 293 13.07 -9.02 -18.46
CA VAL A 293 12.36 -9.03 -19.74
C VAL A 293 13.19 -9.72 -20.82
N ALA A 294 14.48 -9.47 -20.84
CA ALA A 294 15.41 -10.03 -21.82
C ALA A 294 15.42 -11.56 -21.79
N ARG A 295 15.51 -12.15 -20.60
CA ARG A 295 15.42 -13.61 -20.43
C ARG A 295 14.11 -14.18 -20.98
N ARG A 296 12.99 -13.56 -20.63
CA ARG A 296 11.66 -14.00 -21.11
C ARG A 296 11.52 -13.90 -22.62
N TYR A 297 12.01 -12.82 -23.24
CA TYR A 297 11.95 -12.64 -24.69
C TYR A 297 12.85 -13.63 -25.42
N PHE A 298 14.04 -13.89 -24.87
CA PHE A 298 14.99 -14.85 -25.43
C PHE A 298 14.43 -16.28 -25.40
N GLU A 299 13.91 -16.72 -24.25
CA GLU A 299 13.30 -18.05 -24.13
C GLU A 299 12.04 -18.19 -25.02
N ARG A 300 11.27 -17.12 -25.17
CA ARG A 300 10.12 -17.12 -26.07
C ARG A 300 10.57 -17.21 -27.53
N ALA A 301 11.57 -16.45 -27.94
CA ALA A 301 12.13 -16.50 -29.29
C ALA A 301 12.69 -17.89 -29.61
N LYS A 302 13.37 -18.52 -28.63
CA LYS A 302 13.87 -19.89 -28.71
C LYS A 302 12.75 -20.91 -28.95
N ARG A 303 11.67 -20.81 -28.21
CA ARG A 303 10.53 -21.74 -28.31
C ARG A 303 9.72 -21.53 -29.58
N ASP A 304 9.46 -20.26 -29.95
CA ASP A 304 8.56 -19.90 -31.04
C ASP A 304 9.28 -19.86 -32.41
N GLY A 305 10.63 -19.99 -32.45
CA GLY A 305 11.44 -19.90 -33.67
C GLY A 305 11.37 -18.54 -34.37
N LYS A 306 11.04 -17.47 -33.61
CA LYS A 306 10.87 -16.12 -34.15
C LYS A 306 12.11 -15.26 -33.92
N PRO A 307 12.42 -14.33 -34.85
CA PRO A 307 13.58 -13.47 -34.67
C PRO A 307 13.43 -12.54 -33.47
N LEU A 308 14.55 -12.33 -32.74
CA LEU A 308 14.69 -11.37 -31.67
C LEU A 308 15.95 -10.55 -31.89
N THR A 309 15.84 -9.25 -32.01
CA THR A 309 16.99 -8.38 -32.24
C THR A 309 17.20 -7.43 -31.04
N LEU A 310 18.45 -7.25 -30.67
CA LEU A 310 18.91 -6.34 -29.63
C LEU A 310 19.59 -5.12 -30.24
N LEU A 311 19.27 -3.93 -29.77
CA LEU A 311 20.00 -2.70 -30.01
C LEU A 311 20.65 -2.25 -28.69
N VAL A 312 21.92 -1.90 -28.75
CA VAL A 312 22.64 -1.19 -27.68
C VAL A 312 22.96 0.20 -28.19
N VAL A 313 22.49 1.23 -27.47
CA VAL A 313 22.55 2.65 -27.87
C VAL A 313 23.37 3.40 -26.83
N ASP A 314 24.26 4.27 -27.28
CA ASP A 314 25.09 5.09 -26.40
C ASP A 314 25.17 6.53 -26.93
N ILE A 315 25.08 7.51 -26.04
CA ILE A 315 25.16 8.93 -26.41
C ILE A 315 26.60 9.32 -26.66
N ASP A 316 26.90 9.74 -27.86
CA ASP A 316 28.25 10.10 -28.26
C ASP A 316 28.79 11.30 -27.46
N ARG A 317 29.99 11.13 -26.88
CA ARG A 317 30.70 12.18 -26.14
C ARG A 317 29.89 12.77 -24.96
N PHE A 318 29.04 11.99 -24.34
CA PHE A 318 28.19 12.46 -23.24
C PHE A 318 29.00 13.04 -22.07
N LYS A 319 30.16 12.47 -21.76
CA LYS A 319 31.07 13.04 -20.77
C LYS A 319 31.45 14.49 -21.08
N ARG A 320 31.73 14.82 -22.38
CA ARG A 320 32.03 16.21 -22.79
C ARG A 320 30.84 17.16 -22.53
N ILE A 321 29.62 16.68 -22.73
CA ILE A 321 28.40 17.46 -22.44
C ILE A 321 28.35 17.76 -20.93
N ASN A 322 28.55 16.77 -20.09
CA ASN A 322 28.59 16.95 -18.65
C ASN A 322 29.71 17.90 -18.19
N ASP A 323 30.92 17.69 -18.71
CA ASP A 323 32.11 18.50 -18.33
C ASP A 323 31.92 19.97 -18.76
N THR A 324 31.22 20.22 -19.90
CA THR A 324 31.02 21.57 -20.45
C THR A 324 29.81 22.30 -19.84
N PHE A 325 28.69 21.60 -19.64
CA PHE A 325 27.40 22.24 -19.28
C PHE A 325 26.87 21.82 -17.91
N GLY A 326 27.57 20.92 -17.22
CA GLY A 326 27.20 20.38 -15.91
C GLY A 326 26.24 19.19 -15.98
N HIS A 327 26.23 18.35 -14.93
CA HIS A 327 25.42 17.13 -14.85
C HIS A 327 23.91 17.39 -15.01
N ALA A 328 23.39 18.48 -14.43
CA ALA A 328 21.98 18.83 -14.56
C ALA A 328 21.53 19.08 -16.02
N TYR A 329 22.45 19.44 -16.89
CA TYR A 329 22.18 19.57 -18.31
C TYR A 329 22.27 18.22 -19.02
N GLY A 330 23.27 17.40 -18.69
CA GLY A 330 23.38 16.03 -19.16
C GLY A 330 22.11 15.21 -18.84
N ASP A 331 21.55 15.41 -17.65
CA ASP A 331 20.28 14.80 -17.25
C ASP A 331 19.12 15.15 -18.19
N LYS A 332 19.03 16.42 -18.63
CA LYS A 332 18.02 16.83 -19.64
C LYS A 332 18.22 16.14 -20.99
N ILE A 333 19.48 16.00 -21.43
CA ILE A 333 19.80 15.26 -22.66
C ILE A 333 19.40 13.78 -22.54
N LEU A 334 19.69 13.14 -21.39
CA LEU A 334 19.28 11.77 -21.14
C LEU A 334 17.76 11.58 -21.21
N ILE A 335 17.00 12.50 -20.60
CA ILE A 335 15.53 12.47 -20.66
C ILE A 335 15.04 12.63 -22.10
N GLU A 336 15.59 13.57 -22.84
CA GLU A 336 15.17 13.85 -24.22
C GLU A 336 15.50 12.68 -25.15
N VAL A 337 16.70 12.10 -25.06
CA VAL A 337 17.10 10.91 -25.83
C VAL A 337 16.18 9.73 -25.50
N ALA A 338 15.92 9.45 -24.22
CA ALA A 338 14.99 8.40 -23.80
C ALA A 338 13.61 8.56 -24.42
N GLN A 339 13.06 9.79 -24.40
CA GLN A 339 11.76 10.10 -25.00
C GLN A 339 11.75 9.91 -26.54
N ARG A 340 12.84 10.25 -27.23
CA ARG A 340 12.96 10.04 -28.68
C ARG A 340 13.00 8.57 -29.04
N ILE A 341 13.78 7.77 -28.30
CA ILE A 341 13.79 6.32 -28.49
C ILE A 341 12.41 5.75 -28.21
N ALA A 342 11.76 6.13 -27.10
CA ALA A 342 10.43 5.64 -26.73
C ALA A 342 9.37 5.91 -27.83
N LYS A 343 9.41 7.08 -28.48
CA LYS A 343 8.51 7.41 -29.61
C LYS A 343 8.78 6.56 -30.86
N SER A 344 9.98 6.01 -30.99
CA SER A 344 10.42 5.23 -32.17
C SER A 344 10.17 3.73 -32.03
N VAL A 345 9.84 3.25 -30.84
CA VAL A 345 9.56 1.84 -30.52
C VAL A 345 8.06 1.58 -30.38
N ARG A 346 7.63 0.33 -30.62
CA ARG A 346 6.23 -0.09 -30.50
C ARG A 346 5.95 -0.56 -29.07
N ALA A 347 4.68 -0.70 -28.73
CA ALA A 347 4.25 -1.28 -27.42
C ALA A 347 4.77 -2.72 -27.19
N SER A 348 5.06 -3.47 -28.26
CA SER A 348 5.66 -4.80 -28.19
C SER A 348 7.18 -4.81 -27.98
N ASP A 349 7.84 -3.70 -28.30
CA ASP A 349 9.28 -3.53 -28.15
C ASP A 349 9.57 -3.14 -26.69
N PHE A 350 10.77 -3.44 -26.22
CA PHE A 350 11.14 -3.09 -24.85
C PHE A 350 12.35 -2.17 -24.84
N LEU A 351 12.20 -0.99 -24.24
CA LEU A 351 13.24 -0.01 -24.06
C LEU A 351 13.62 0.07 -22.58
N ALA A 352 14.92 0.14 -22.27
CA ALA A 352 15.42 0.41 -20.93
C ALA A 352 16.68 1.26 -20.95
N ARG A 353 16.94 1.97 -19.86
CA ARG A 353 18.24 2.57 -19.57
C ARG A 353 19.12 1.53 -18.90
N PHE A 354 20.22 1.16 -19.54
CA PHE A 354 21.11 0.11 -19.07
C PHE A 354 22.10 0.62 -18.01
N GLY A 355 22.58 1.85 -18.17
CA GLY A 355 23.46 2.53 -17.21
C GLY A 355 23.98 3.82 -17.79
N GLY A 356 24.39 4.78 -16.96
CA GLY A 356 25.00 6.03 -17.42
C GLY A 356 24.27 6.69 -18.59
N GLU A 357 24.90 6.60 -19.75
CA GLU A 357 24.45 7.15 -21.03
C GLU A 357 24.00 6.06 -22.03
N GLU A 358 23.83 4.81 -21.55
CA GLU A 358 23.52 3.65 -22.37
C GLU A 358 22.04 3.25 -22.29
N PHE A 359 21.45 2.94 -23.43
CA PHE A 359 20.10 2.43 -23.58
C PHE A 359 20.09 1.11 -24.33
N VAL A 360 19.15 0.26 -24.04
CA VAL A 360 18.94 -1.02 -24.72
C VAL A 360 17.51 -1.11 -25.25
N VAL A 361 17.37 -1.68 -26.46
CA VAL A 361 16.07 -1.94 -27.07
C VAL A 361 15.99 -3.38 -27.51
N LEU A 362 14.99 -4.11 -27.03
CA LEU A 362 14.67 -5.46 -27.50
C LEU A 362 13.51 -5.41 -28.47
N LEU A 363 13.69 -6.01 -29.63
CA LEU A 363 12.74 -6.03 -30.75
C LEU A 363 12.27 -7.47 -31.01
N PRO A 364 11.17 -7.91 -30.38
CA PRO A 364 10.62 -9.23 -30.65
C PRO A 364 9.97 -9.28 -32.07
N ASN A 365 10.05 -10.44 -32.73
CA ASN A 365 9.58 -10.66 -34.09
C ASN A 365 10.14 -9.65 -35.12
N CYS A 366 11.41 -9.28 -34.94
CA CYS A 366 12.09 -8.32 -35.80
C CYS A 366 13.44 -8.91 -36.22
N ASP A 367 13.62 -9.09 -37.53
CA ASP A 367 14.88 -9.52 -38.09
C ASP A 367 15.93 -8.40 -38.17
N LEU A 368 17.16 -8.76 -38.47
CA LEU A 368 18.30 -7.85 -38.48
C LEU A 368 18.10 -6.67 -39.45
N ALA A 369 17.53 -6.91 -40.62
CA ALA A 369 17.37 -5.85 -41.64
C ALA A 369 16.34 -4.79 -41.23
N HIS A 370 15.23 -5.21 -40.63
CA HIS A 370 14.21 -4.30 -40.09
C HIS A 370 14.71 -3.57 -38.84
N ALA A 371 15.46 -4.26 -37.98
CA ALA A 371 16.06 -3.68 -36.79
C ALA A 371 17.11 -2.62 -37.13
N ALA A 372 17.97 -2.88 -38.10
CA ALA A 372 18.95 -1.91 -38.59
C ALA A 372 18.29 -0.63 -39.15
N LYS A 373 17.19 -0.78 -39.92
CA LYS A 373 16.39 0.38 -40.37
C LYS A 373 15.78 1.15 -39.22
N LYS A 374 15.28 0.45 -38.19
CA LYS A 374 14.73 1.10 -37.00
C LYS A 374 15.82 1.83 -36.22
N ALA A 375 16.98 1.21 -36.01
CA ALA A 375 18.14 1.83 -35.39
C ALA A 375 18.58 3.11 -36.10
N GLU A 376 18.67 3.09 -37.44
CA GLU A 376 19.03 4.27 -38.22
C GLU A 376 17.97 5.38 -38.13
N ARG A 377 16.69 5.03 -38.02
CA ARG A 377 15.63 6.01 -37.77
C ARG A 377 15.78 6.65 -36.40
N ILE A 378 16.06 5.88 -35.36
CA ILE A 378 16.33 6.39 -34.01
C ILE A 378 17.53 7.34 -34.02
N ARG A 379 18.64 6.91 -34.61
CA ARG A 379 19.86 7.71 -34.72
C ARG A 379 19.57 9.08 -35.38
N ARG A 380 18.89 9.07 -36.54
CA ARG A 380 18.54 10.30 -37.27
C ARG A 380 17.59 11.19 -36.50
N ASP A 381 16.59 10.62 -35.85
CA ASP A 381 15.62 11.40 -35.05
C ASP A 381 16.33 12.13 -33.88
N ILE A 382 17.26 11.47 -33.22
CA ILE A 382 18.08 12.10 -32.16
C ILE A 382 18.98 13.18 -32.74
N GLU A 383 19.75 12.90 -33.82
CA GLU A 383 20.63 13.86 -34.50
C GLU A 383 19.88 15.10 -34.98
N GLN A 384 18.64 14.98 -35.42
CA GLN A 384 17.84 16.10 -35.93
C GLN A 384 17.19 16.94 -34.84
N HIS A 385 16.82 16.36 -33.72
CA HIS A 385 15.96 17.03 -32.74
C HIS A 385 16.61 17.28 -31.39
N VAL A 386 17.68 16.56 -31.00
CA VAL A 386 18.37 16.78 -29.75
C VAL A 386 19.55 17.71 -29.96
N ARG A 387 19.57 18.85 -29.25
CA ARG A 387 20.59 19.86 -29.37
C ARG A 387 21.23 20.14 -28.01
N ASP A 388 22.54 20.43 -28.02
CA ASP A 388 23.18 20.98 -26.84
C ASP A 388 22.89 22.49 -26.69
N LYS A 389 23.41 23.12 -25.63
CA LYS A 389 23.22 24.56 -25.36
C LYS A 389 23.80 25.47 -26.45
N THR A 390 24.73 24.98 -27.26
CA THR A 390 25.33 25.73 -28.36
C THR A 390 24.56 25.57 -29.66
N GLY A 391 23.55 24.71 -29.69
CA GLY A 391 22.79 24.33 -30.92
C GLY A 391 23.44 23.20 -31.67
N GLU A 392 24.57 22.62 -31.22
CA GLU A 392 25.21 21.45 -31.82
C GLU A 392 24.34 20.19 -31.62
N SER A 393 24.30 19.33 -32.65
CA SER A 393 23.56 18.09 -32.61
C SER A 393 24.15 17.11 -31.58
N VAL A 394 23.32 16.59 -30.71
CA VAL A 394 23.65 15.40 -29.92
C VAL A 394 23.43 14.17 -30.76
N THR A 395 24.40 13.27 -30.81
CA THR A 395 24.37 12.07 -31.63
C THR A 395 24.47 10.81 -30.81
N VAL A 396 24.08 9.68 -31.39
CA VAL A 396 24.20 8.36 -30.75
C VAL A 396 24.87 7.36 -31.70
N SER A 397 25.65 6.46 -31.10
CA SER A 397 26.13 5.26 -31.78
C SER A 397 25.25 4.07 -31.37
N ILE A 398 24.97 3.18 -32.30
CA ILE A 398 24.07 2.04 -32.08
C ILE A 398 24.71 0.75 -32.62
N GLY A 399 24.81 -0.26 -31.74
CA GLY A 399 25.15 -1.63 -32.10
C GLY A 399 23.87 -2.47 -32.23
N VAL A 400 23.77 -3.26 -33.27
CA VAL A 400 22.60 -4.09 -33.60
C VAL A 400 23.02 -5.55 -33.74
N ALA A 401 22.40 -6.47 -33.00
CA ALA A 401 22.59 -7.91 -33.17
C ALA A 401 21.27 -8.65 -33.17
N GLU A 402 21.03 -9.45 -34.20
CA GLU A 402 19.99 -10.48 -34.15
C GLU A 402 20.50 -11.62 -33.29
N LEU A 403 19.70 -11.98 -32.26
CA LEU A 403 19.99 -13.05 -31.32
C LEU A 403 19.65 -14.39 -31.95
N ALA A 404 20.50 -15.39 -31.76
CA ALA A 404 20.31 -16.74 -32.24
C ALA A 404 20.10 -17.74 -31.11
N PRO A 405 18.92 -17.78 -30.44
CA PRO A 405 18.70 -18.52 -29.20
C PRO A 405 18.93 -20.03 -29.30
N GLN A 406 19.06 -20.59 -30.48
CA GLN A 406 19.39 -21.99 -30.73
C GLN A 406 20.90 -22.26 -30.77
N LYS A 407 21.73 -21.19 -30.87
CA LYS A 407 23.18 -21.30 -31.12
C LYS A 407 24.03 -20.59 -30.10
N GLU A 408 23.46 -19.66 -29.38
CA GLU A 408 24.17 -18.81 -28.41
C GLU A 408 23.34 -18.56 -27.15
N THR A 409 23.98 -18.15 -26.09
CA THR A 409 23.36 -17.61 -24.89
C THR A 409 22.95 -16.15 -25.10
N PHE A 410 22.08 -15.64 -24.23
CA PHE A 410 21.71 -14.22 -24.26
C PHE A 410 22.92 -13.31 -24.10
N ASP A 411 23.85 -13.66 -23.19
CA ASP A 411 25.03 -12.86 -22.89
C ASP A 411 26.02 -12.81 -24.06
N GLU A 412 26.17 -13.90 -24.81
CA GLU A 412 26.95 -13.93 -26.05
C GLU A 412 26.35 -13.03 -27.13
N GLY A 413 25.01 -13.06 -27.28
CA GLY A 413 24.30 -12.18 -28.19
C GLY A 413 24.42 -10.71 -27.79
N PHE A 414 24.34 -10.40 -26.49
CA PHE A 414 24.57 -9.06 -25.95
C PHE A 414 26.00 -8.58 -26.27
N ALA A 415 27.00 -9.42 -26.01
CA ALA A 415 28.41 -9.09 -26.30
C ALA A 415 28.64 -8.78 -27.78
N ARG A 416 27.95 -9.45 -28.69
CA ARG A 416 28.01 -9.13 -30.15
C ARG A 416 27.42 -7.74 -30.47
N ALA A 417 26.29 -7.40 -29.85
CA ALA A 417 25.68 -6.08 -30.01
C ALA A 417 26.61 -4.97 -29.43
N ASP A 418 27.21 -5.21 -28.29
CA ASP A 418 28.16 -4.28 -27.66
C ASP A 418 29.44 -4.10 -28.49
N ALA A 419 29.99 -5.19 -29.01
CA ALA A 419 31.13 -5.12 -29.97
C ALA A 419 30.79 -4.32 -31.24
N ALA A 420 29.57 -4.44 -31.73
CA ALA A 420 29.09 -3.62 -32.86
C ALA A 420 28.98 -2.14 -32.44
N LEU A 421 28.46 -1.83 -31.25
CA LEU A 421 28.46 -0.46 -30.72
C LEU A 421 29.86 0.13 -30.64
N TYR A 422 30.80 -0.65 -30.10
CA TYR A 422 32.19 -0.23 -30.04
C TYR A 422 32.77 0.07 -31.40
N ALA A 423 32.49 -0.80 -32.43
CA ALA A 423 32.90 -0.56 -33.81
C ALA A 423 32.29 0.74 -34.35
N ALA A 424 31.03 1.04 -34.08
CA ALA A 424 30.37 2.29 -34.46
C ALA A 424 31.08 3.51 -33.86
N LYS A 425 31.48 3.43 -32.58
CA LYS A 425 32.22 4.50 -31.89
C LYS A 425 33.62 4.72 -32.49
N VAL A 426 34.38 3.64 -32.80
CA VAL A 426 35.73 3.71 -33.39
C VAL A 426 35.69 4.25 -34.83
N GLN A 427 34.70 3.85 -35.60
CA GLN A 427 34.57 4.28 -37.03
C GLN A 427 34.11 5.74 -37.18
N GLY A 428 33.98 6.52 -36.12
CA GLY A 428 33.67 7.95 -36.19
C GLY A 428 32.37 8.36 -35.53
N ARG A 429 31.70 7.47 -34.77
CA ARG A 429 30.44 7.73 -34.07
C ARG A 429 29.25 8.07 -34.99
N ASN A 430 28.12 8.49 -34.38
CA ASN A 430 26.91 8.90 -35.11
C ASN A 430 26.50 7.90 -36.21
N ARG A 431 26.48 6.60 -35.89
CA ARG A 431 26.16 5.54 -36.85
C ARG A 431 25.61 4.29 -36.19
N VAL A 432 25.04 3.48 -37.05
CA VAL A 432 24.60 2.13 -36.72
C VAL A 432 25.66 1.14 -37.26
N ALA A 433 26.10 0.22 -36.40
CA ALA A 433 26.88 -0.94 -36.81
C ALA A 433 26.10 -2.23 -36.50
N VAL A 434 26.24 -3.20 -37.39
CA VAL A 434 25.55 -4.49 -37.31
C VAL A 434 26.56 -5.56 -36.96
N ALA A 435 26.24 -6.36 -35.95
CA ALA A 435 27.07 -7.49 -35.55
C ALA A 435 27.07 -8.60 -36.59
N ALA A 436 28.19 -9.29 -36.73
CA ALA A 436 28.25 -10.52 -37.55
C ALA A 436 27.24 -11.57 -37.01
N PRO A 437 26.70 -12.45 -37.83
CA PRO A 437 25.87 -13.55 -37.39
C PRO A 437 26.58 -14.40 -36.33
N ALA A 438 25.80 -15.04 -35.44
CA ALA A 438 26.33 -15.98 -34.46
C ALA A 438 27.07 -17.14 -35.21
N THR A 439 28.34 -17.28 -34.91
CA THR A 439 29.13 -18.43 -35.37
C THR A 439 28.84 -19.60 -34.43
N HIS A 440 28.86 -20.80 -34.97
CA HIS A 440 28.60 -22.06 -34.21
C HIS A 440 29.53 -22.25 -33.07
#